data_6f175efdedcb8da5445903dfa058f379
#
_entry.id   6f175efdedcb8da5445903dfa058f379
#
_cell.length_a   1.000
_cell.length_b   1.000
_cell.length_c   1.000
_cell.angle_alpha   90.00
_cell.angle_beta   90.00
_cell.angle_gamma   90.00
#
_symmetry.space_group_name_H-M   'P 1'
#
loop_
_entity.id
_entity.type
_entity.pdbx_description
1 polymer ?
#
loop_
_entity_poly.entity_id
_entity_poly.type
_entity_poly.pdbx_seq_one_letter_code
_entity_poly.pdbx_strand_id
1 'polypeptide(L)'
;MNNDKADFTQGSILKKLIAFMIPVLGALILQAAYGAVDLLVVGRFGSTSGLSAVSTGSQVLNLVTFVVIQFAMGITVLIARYLGEKKPQQIGAVVGGASIVFTIISAVLFVVMVFFARPIAILMQAPEAAVDQTASYIRICGGGIFFIVAYNLLSSIFRGLGDSQSPLLFVLVACIVNVIGDLALVAGLHMDAAGAAIATVSAQALSVIFAIILLIKKTLPFTITRHDFRFNTQCPKFLSIGLSLALQEFLTQLSFLALCAFVNRLGLEASSGYGVACKIVNFAMLVPSALMQSMASFVSQNVGAGKVKRARHTLFTGIGVGLCVGCIVFTLVLLKGDVLSGFFSTDAAVIQNSYDYLKGFALESIVTAVLFSMIGYFNGNNQTLWVMTQGLIQTLLVRLPLAYFMSIQPDASLTKIGLAAPVSTIVGIVLNIGYYIYWTRKQQHPPVEEII
;
A
#
# COMPACT_ATOMS: atom_id res chain seq x y z
N MET A 1 19.68 10.44 16.79
CA MET A 1 18.53 11.00 16.04
C MET A 1 18.42 12.47 16.39
N ASN A 2 18.25 13.38 15.43
CA ASN A 2 17.85 14.74 15.74
C ASN A 2 16.41 14.63 16.30
N ASN A 3 16.28 14.64 17.63
CA ASN A 3 15.01 14.40 18.34
C ASN A 3 13.86 15.31 17.86
N ASP A 4 14.20 16.43 17.26
CA ASP A 4 13.25 17.45 16.81
C ASP A 4 12.49 17.05 15.52
N LYS A 5 13.09 16.20 14.66
CA LYS A 5 12.43 15.76 13.39
C LYS A 5 11.43 14.64 13.60
N ALA A 6 11.63 13.77 14.58
CA ALA A 6 10.78 12.62 14.89
C ALA A 6 9.61 12.97 15.84
N ASP A 7 9.66 14.12 16.50
CA ASP A 7 8.60 14.61 17.40
C ASP A 7 7.55 15.40 16.61
N PHE A 8 6.42 14.77 16.33
CA PHE A 8 5.28 15.40 15.64
C PHE A 8 4.41 16.24 16.57
N THR A 9 4.66 16.22 17.87
CA THR A 9 3.81 16.90 18.85
C THR A 9 4.07 18.40 18.92
N GLN A 10 5.14 18.90 18.31
CA GLN A 10 5.57 20.30 18.34
C GLN A 10 5.90 20.86 16.96
N GLY A 11 6.02 22.17 16.84
CA GLY A 11 6.40 22.87 15.59
C GLY A 11 5.30 22.89 14.52
N SER A 12 5.66 23.32 13.29
CA SER A 12 4.73 23.42 12.16
C SER A 12 4.25 22.06 11.68
N ILE A 13 2.93 21.86 11.64
CA ILE A 13 2.29 20.63 11.15
C ILE A 13 2.66 20.40 9.68
N LEU A 14 2.45 21.40 8.83
CA LEU A 14 2.70 21.31 7.39
C LEU A 14 4.16 20.90 7.10
N LYS A 15 5.12 21.62 7.69
CA LYS A 15 6.54 21.36 7.44
C LYS A 15 6.95 19.94 7.87
N LYS A 16 6.50 19.48 9.05
CA LYS A 16 6.84 18.16 9.57
C LYS A 16 6.11 17.04 8.81
N LEU A 17 4.84 17.26 8.44
CA LEU A 17 4.06 16.29 7.65
C LEU A 17 4.69 16.09 6.27
N ILE A 18 5.03 17.15 5.56
CA ILE A 18 5.69 17.06 4.24
C ILE A 18 7.08 16.42 4.38
N ALA A 19 7.88 16.82 5.37
CA ALA A 19 9.21 16.26 5.60
C ALA A 19 9.18 14.74 5.90
N PHE A 20 8.11 14.25 6.52
CA PHE A 20 7.91 12.83 6.76
C PHE A 20 7.30 12.12 5.55
N MET A 21 6.39 12.76 4.82
CA MET A 21 5.70 12.19 3.65
C MET A 21 6.64 11.98 2.45
N ILE A 22 7.57 12.91 2.20
CA ILE A 22 8.46 12.84 1.02
C ILE A 22 9.29 11.55 1.02
N PRO A 23 9.98 11.13 2.11
CA PRO A 23 10.66 9.85 2.12
C PRO A 23 9.74 8.64 2.00
N VAL A 24 8.51 8.70 2.56
CA VAL A 24 7.51 7.63 2.37
C VAL A 24 7.13 7.51 0.90
N LEU A 25 6.85 8.64 0.23
CA LEU A 25 6.55 8.68 -1.20
C LEU A 25 7.74 8.17 -2.02
N GLY A 26 8.96 8.59 -1.69
CA GLY A 26 10.17 8.10 -2.34
C GLY A 26 10.32 6.58 -2.24
N ALA A 27 10.01 6.00 -1.08
CA ALA A 27 10.03 4.56 -0.88
C ALA A 27 8.99 3.85 -1.77
N LEU A 28 7.77 4.39 -1.87
CA LEU A 28 6.72 3.83 -2.73
C LEU A 28 7.07 3.92 -4.21
N ILE A 29 7.65 5.05 -4.66
CA ILE A 29 8.13 5.22 -6.04
C ILE A 29 9.23 4.22 -6.37
N LEU A 30 10.22 4.04 -5.49
CA LEU A 30 11.30 3.08 -5.69
C LEU A 30 10.76 1.64 -5.74
N GLN A 31 9.79 1.28 -4.90
CA GLN A 31 9.13 -0.03 -4.94
C GLN A 31 8.41 -0.27 -6.28
N ALA A 32 7.69 0.72 -6.78
CA ALA A 32 7.03 0.63 -8.07
C ALA A 32 8.06 0.54 -9.22
N ALA A 33 9.16 1.26 -9.10
CA ALA A 33 10.21 1.30 -10.12
C ALA A 33 10.96 -0.03 -10.25
N TYR A 34 11.38 -0.65 -9.14
CA TYR A 34 12.13 -1.92 -9.26
C TYR A 34 11.23 -3.04 -9.80
N GLY A 35 9.94 -3.10 -9.43
CA GLY A 35 9.00 -4.06 -10.02
C GLY A 35 8.81 -3.86 -11.54
N ALA A 36 8.91 -2.63 -12.04
CA ALA A 36 8.92 -2.36 -13.48
C ALA A 36 10.24 -2.79 -14.14
N VAL A 37 11.37 -2.64 -13.45
CA VAL A 37 12.70 -3.06 -13.95
C VAL A 37 12.77 -4.58 -14.09
N ASP A 38 12.27 -5.36 -13.13
CA ASP A 38 12.16 -6.82 -13.25
C ASP A 38 11.52 -7.23 -14.59
N LEU A 39 10.35 -6.63 -14.90
CA LEU A 39 9.61 -6.90 -16.14
C LEU A 39 10.38 -6.46 -17.39
N LEU A 40 11.09 -5.32 -17.33
CA LEU A 40 11.89 -4.82 -18.44
C LEU A 40 13.09 -5.72 -18.73
N VAL A 41 13.80 -6.16 -17.70
CA VAL A 41 14.99 -7.02 -17.86
C VAL A 41 14.58 -8.39 -18.39
N VAL A 42 13.54 -9.01 -17.80
CA VAL A 42 13.05 -10.31 -18.29
C VAL A 42 12.44 -10.18 -19.69
N GLY A 43 11.73 -9.08 -19.97
CA GLY A 43 11.18 -8.84 -21.32
C GLY A 43 12.22 -8.65 -22.40
N ARG A 44 13.43 -8.15 -22.05
CA ARG A 44 14.50 -7.91 -23.02
C ARG A 44 15.46 -9.09 -23.16
N PHE A 45 15.74 -9.81 -22.11
CA PHE A 45 16.79 -10.84 -22.04
C PHE A 45 16.25 -12.25 -21.76
N GLY A 46 15.02 -12.37 -21.30
CA GLY A 46 14.34 -13.63 -21.01
C GLY A 46 13.48 -14.14 -22.16
N SER A 47 12.78 -15.25 -21.91
CA SER A 47 11.82 -15.84 -22.83
C SER A 47 10.43 -15.18 -22.71
N THR A 48 9.59 -15.34 -23.72
CA THR A 48 8.18 -14.88 -23.68
C THR A 48 7.41 -15.56 -22.55
N SER A 49 7.66 -16.85 -22.30
CA SER A 49 7.08 -17.57 -21.16
C SER A 49 7.59 -17.05 -19.82
N GLY A 50 8.88 -16.68 -19.73
CA GLY A 50 9.47 -16.06 -18.55
C GLY A 50 8.88 -14.69 -18.25
N LEU A 51 8.68 -13.85 -19.26
CA LEU A 51 8.01 -12.55 -19.09
C LEU A 51 6.58 -12.73 -18.58
N SER A 52 5.82 -13.67 -19.15
CA SER A 52 4.47 -14.00 -18.69
C SER A 52 4.50 -14.53 -17.25
N ALA A 53 5.48 -15.36 -16.91
CA ALA A 53 5.64 -15.92 -15.55
C ALA A 53 5.94 -14.84 -14.51
N VAL A 54 6.86 -13.90 -14.81
CA VAL A 54 7.15 -12.77 -13.92
C VAL A 54 5.96 -11.85 -13.79
N SER A 55 5.26 -11.55 -14.90
CA SER A 55 4.07 -10.71 -14.88
C SER A 55 2.96 -11.29 -13.99
N THR A 56 2.67 -12.59 -14.11
CA THR A 56 1.63 -13.27 -13.32
C THR A 56 2.09 -13.51 -11.88
N GLY A 57 3.32 -13.97 -11.69
CA GLY A 57 3.88 -14.27 -10.38
C GLY A 57 4.05 -13.02 -9.51
N SER A 58 4.45 -11.88 -10.12
CA SER A 58 4.57 -10.62 -9.40
C SER A 58 3.22 -10.06 -8.95
N GLN A 59 2.10 -10.34 -9.65
CA GLN A 59 0.78 -9.96 -9.17
C GLN A 59 0.41 -10.70 -7.87
N VAL A 60 0.75 -11.99 -7.76
CA VAL A 60 0.57 -12.75 -6.51
C VAL A 60 1.42 -12.16 -5.38
N LEU A 61 2.69 -11.90 -5.67
CA LEU A 61 3.61 -11.31 -4.70
C LEU A 61 3.15 -9.92 -4.23
N ASN A 62 2.67 -9.08 -5.16
CA ASN A 62 2.14 -7.76 -4.86
C ASN A 62 0.90 -7.84 -3.95
N LEU A 63 -0.04 -8.73 -4.24
CA LEU A 63 -1.22 -8.94 -3.40
C LEU A 63 -0.82 -9.29 -1.96
N VAL A 64 0.08 -10.26 -1.81
CA VAL A 64 0.60 -10.69 -0.49
C VAL A 64 1.30 -9.52 0.21
N THR A 65 2.15 -8.78 -0.51
CA THR A 65 2.91 -7.65 0.02
C THR A 65 1.98 -6.52 0.47
N PHE A 66 0.96 -6.16 -0.32
CA PHE A 66 -0.01 -5.12 0.06
C PHE A 66 -0.78 -5.50 1.33
N VAL A 67 -1.23 -6.76 1.44
CA VAL A 67 -1.89 -7.26 2.66
C VAL A 67 -0.96 -7.16 3.87
N VAL A 68 0.31 -7.54 3.72
CA VAL A 68 1.33 -7.46 4.79
C VAL A 68 1.61 -6.00 5.18
N ILE A 69 1.70 -5.07 4.23
CA ILE A 69 1.90 -3.63 4.48
C ILE A 69 0.74 -3.08 5.31
N GLN A 70 -0.49 -3.38 4.94
CA GLN A 70 -1.68 -2.90 5.66
C GLN A 70 -1.76 -3.52 7.05
N PHE A 71 -1.39 -4.79 7.17
CA PHE A 71 -1.30 -5.45 8.46
C PHE A 71 -0.22 -4.80 9.36
N ALA A 72 0.93 -4.47 8.80
CA ALA A 72 2.03 -3.78 9.49
C ALA A 72 1.68 -2.34 9.91
N MET A 73 0.70 -1.69 9.25
CA MET A 73 0.22 -0.37 9.63
C MET A 73 -0.30 -0.34 11.07
N GLY A 74 -0.89 -1.43 11.56
CA GLY A 74 -1.31 -1.56 12.95
C GLY A 74 -0.17 -1.35 13.94
N ILE A 75 1.02 -1.83 13.60
CA ILE A 75 2.25 -1.65 14.41
C ILE A 75 2.69 -0.19 14.36
N THR A 76 2.71 0.42 13.17
CA THR A 76 3.05 1.84 12.98
C THR A 76 2.19 2.74 13.86
N VAL A 77 0.87 2.55 13.81
CA VAL A 77 -0.11 3.34 14.59
C VAL A 77 0.12 3.16 16.09
N LEU A 78 0.30 1.92 16.55
CA LEU A 78 0.43 1.64 17.98
C LEU A 78 1.77 2.13 18.55
N ILE A 79 2.88 1.98 17.82
CA ILE A 79 4.18 2.53 18.21
C ILE A 79 4.13 4.06 18.26
N ALA A 80 3.58 4.72 17.24
CA ALA A 80 3.45 6.17 17.21
C ALA A 80 2.62 6.68 18.39
N ARG A 81 1.56 5.96 18.78
CA ARG A 81 0.73 6.27 19.93
C ARG A 81 1.52 6.20 21.22
N TYR A 82 2.22 5.09 21.48
CA TYR A 82 3.01 4.93 22.69
C TYR A 82 4.23 5.87 22.76
N LEU A 83 4.76 6.26 21.60
CA LEU A 83 5.78 7.31 21.52
C LEU A 83 5.20 8.66 22.01
N GLY A 84 3.99 9.00 21.59
CA GLY A 84 3.26 10.18 22.08
C GLY A 84 2.91 10.11 23.55
N GLU A 85 2.49 8.95 24.05
CA GLU A 85 2.20 8.69 25.46
C GLU A 85 3.44 8.63 26.35
N LYS A 86 4.65 8.65 25.76
CA LYS A 86 5.95 8.49 26.46
C LYS A 86 6.04 7.16 27.24
N LYS A 87 5.55 6.08 26.65
CA LYS A 87 5.56 4.71 27.22
C LYS A 87 6.55 3.79 26.49
N PRO A 88 7.87 3.94 26.68
CA PRO A 88 8.87 3.19 25.93
C PRO A 88 8.78 1.67 26.12
N GLN A 89 8.42 1.21 27.32
CA GLN A 89 8.25 -0.23 27.60
C GLN A 89 7.16 -0.87 26.75
N GLN A 90 6.06 -0.13 26.47
CA GLN A 90 5.00 -0.64 25.63
C GLN A 90 5.45 -0.77 24.15
N ILE A 91 6.34 0.12 23.69
CA ILE A 91 6.94 0.03 22.36
C ILE A 91 7.75 -1.26 22.24
N GLY A 92 8.61 -1.58 23.23
CA GLY A 92 9.36 -2.84 23.26
C GLY A 92 8.44 -4.06 23.18
N ALA A 93 7.37 -4.08 23.97
CA ALA A 93 6.37 -5.16 23.95
C ALA A 93 5.64 -5.27 22.59
N VAL A 94 5.33 -4.15 21.92
CA VAL A 94 4.75 -4.17 20.55
C VAL A 94 5.75 -4.78 19.57
N VAL A 95 7.01 -4.35 19.59
CA VAL A 95 8.04 -4.85 18.66
C VAL A 95 8.29 -6.34 18.86
N GLY A 96 8.45 -6.79 20.12
CA GLY A 96 8.66 -8.19 20.45
C GLY A 96 7.46 -9.07 20.04
N GLY A 97 6.24 -8.67 20.41
CA GLY A 97 5.02 -9.38 20.03
C GLY A 97 4.79 -9.41 18.52
N ALA A 98 5.05 -8.28 17.83
CA ALA A 98 4.95 -8.20 16.38
C ALA A 98 5.94 -9.14 15.68
N SER A 99 7.18 -9.26 16.19
CA SER A 99 8.17 -10.19 15.64
C SER A 99 7.67 -11.63 15.63
N ILE A 100 7.03 -12.07 16.73
CA ILE A 100 6.44 -13.43 16.81
C ILE A 100 5.28 -13.59 15.84
N VAL A 101 4.33 -12.65 15.84
CA VAL A 101 3.14 -12.72 14.97
C VAL A 101 3.54 -12.71 13.49
N PHE A 102 4.48 -11.83 13.09
CA PHE A 102 4.93 -11.74 11.70
C PHE A 102 5.76 -12.96 11.29
N THR A 103 6.48 -13.60 12.21
CA THR A 103 7.12 -14.90 11.95
C THR A 103 6.08 -15.99 11.68
N ILE A 104 4.99 -16.02 12.44
CA ILE A 104 3.89 -16.98 12.21
C ILE A 104 3.22 -16.71 10.85
N ILE A 105 2.92 -15.44 10.53
CA ILE A 105 2.37 -15.06 9.23
C ILE A 105 3.31 -15.48 8.10
N SER A 106 4.62 -15.25 8.25
CA SER A 106 5.62 -15.67 7.27
C SER A 106 5.62 -17.19 7.07
N ALA A 107 5.51 -17.96 8.15
CA ALA A 107 5.46 -19.42 8.07
C ALA A 107 4.20 -19.91 7.34
N VAL A 108 3.05 -19.31 7.60
CA VAL A 108 1.80 -19.63 6.88
C VAL A 108 1.92 -19.26 5.40
N LEU A 109 2.41 -18.06 5.08
CA LEU A 109 2.61 -17.62 3.70
C LEU A 109 3.65 -18.49 2.96
N PHE A 110 4.72 -18.89 3.65
CA PHE A 110 5.71 -19.83 3.13
C PHE A 110 5.05 -21.14 2.71
N VAL A 111 4.27 -21.76 3.60
CA VAL A 111 3.55 -23.01 3.29
C VAL A 111 2.63 -22.81 2.08
N VAL A 112 1.83 -21.75 2.08
CA VAL A 112 0.90 -21.46 0.98
C VAL A 112 1.64 -21.25 -0.34
N MET A 113 2.64 -20.37 -0.37
CA MET A 113 3.31 -19.99 -1.63
C MET A 113 4.26 -21.09 -2.14
N VAL A 114 4.88 -21.88 -1.27
CA VAL A 114 5.82 -22.94 -1.71
C VAL A 114 5.08 -24.20 -2.13
N PHE A 115 4.15 -24.69 -1.31
CA PHE A 115 3.47 -25.96 -1.56
C PHE A 115 2.29 -25.84 -2.54
N PHE A 116 1.63 -24.69 -2.58
CA PHE A 116 0.50 -24.44 -3.49
C PHE A 116 0.85 -23.52 -4.67
N ALA A 117 2.15 -23.34 -4.99
CA ALA A 117 2.62 -22.49 -6.08
C ALA A 117 1.95 -22.80 -7.44
N ARG A 118 1.87 -24.09 -7.81
CA ARG A 118 1.25 -24.50 -9.09
C ARG A 118 -0.26 -24.31 -9.11
N PRO A 119 -1.05 -24.74 -8.10
CA PRO A 119 -2.46 -24.37 -7.97
C PRO A 119 -2.72 -22.86 -8.05
N ILE A 120 -1.87 -22.04 -7.40
CA ILE A 120 -1.98 -20.58 -7.45
C ILE A 120 -1.74 -20.07 -8.87
N ALA A 121 -0.71 -20.56 -9.58
CA ALA A 121 -0.44 -20.19 -10.96
C ALA A 121 -1.61 -20.53 -11.91
N ILE A 122 -2.24 -21.69 -11.72
CA ILE A 122 -3.42 -22.10 -12.48
C ILE A 122 -4.63 -21.22 -12.13
N LEU A 123 -4.85 -20.91 -10.85
CA LEU A 123 -5.92 -20.01 -10.40
C LEU A 123 -5.77 -18.61 -10.99
N MET A 124 -4.52 -18.15 -11.14
CA MET A 124 -4.20 -16.87 -11.78
C MET A 124 -4.32 -16.91 -13.31
N GLN A 125 -4.77 -18.05 -13.87
CA GLN A 125 -4.91 -18.26 -15.32
C GLN A 125 -3.61 -18.00 -16.10
N ALA A 126 -2.47 -18.42 -15.52
CA ALA A 126 -1.19 -18.36 -16.24
C ALA A 126 -1.30 -19.18 -17.56
N PRO A 127 -0.77 -18.67 -18.68
CA PRO A 127 -0.74 -19.42 -19.94
C PRO A 127 -0.07 -20.78 -19.75
N GLU A 128 -0.58 -21.82 -20.39
CA GLU A 128 -0.12 -23.21 -20.20
C GLU A 128 1.39 -23.35 -20.34
N ALA A 129 2.00 -22.68 -21.33
CA ALA A 129 3.45 -22.65 -21.55
C ALA A 129 4.25 -21.91 -20.43
N ALA A 130 3.60 -21.12 -19.58
CA ALA A 130 4.23 -20.33 -18.53
C ALA A 130 3.91 -20.84 -17.12
N VAL A 131 2.99 -21.79 -16.94
CA VAL A 131 2.52 -22.28 -15.63
C VAL A 131 3.69 -22.73 -14.75
N ASP A 132 4.60 -23.54 -15.27
CA ASP A 132 5.70 -24.09 -14.50
C ASP A 132 6.74 -23.02 -14.11
N GLN A 133 7.00 -22.06 -14.97
CA GLN A 133 7.86 -20.91 -14.66
C GLN A 133 7.18 -19.96 -13.66
N THR A 134 5.87 -19.73 -13.79
CA THR A 134 5.08 -18.95 -12.81
C THR A 134 5.10 -19.63 -11.44
N ALA A 135 4.88 -20.94 -11.39
CA ALA A 135 4.95 -21.71 -10.15
C ALA A 135 6.35 -21.67 -9.53
N SER A 136 7.41 -21.74 -10.35
CA SER A 136 8.79 -21.60 -9.91
C SER A 136 9.06 -20.21 -9.30
N TYR A 137 8.61 -19.13 -9.97
CA TYR A 137 8.70 -17.77 -9.48
C TYR A 137 8.00 -17.61 -8.12
N ILE A 138 6.74 -18.06 -8.01
CA ILE A 138 5.96 -18.00 -6.76
C ILE A 138 6.64 -18.80 -5.66
N ARG A 139 7.19 -19.99 -5.98
CA ARG A 139 7.87 -20.87 -5.01
C ARG A 139 9.16 -20.23 -4.48
N ILE A 140 9.98 -19.62 -5.34
CA ILE A 140 11.21 -18.94 -4.94
C ILE A 140 10.90 -17.74 -4.07
N CYS A 141 9.95 -16.89 -4.50
CA CYS A 141 9.50 -15.74 -3.69
C CYS A 141 8.89 -16.18 -2.37
N GLY A 142 8.12 -17.28 -2.37
CA GLY A 142 7.58 -17.90 -1.16
C GLY A 142 8.65 -18.41 -0.22
N GLY A 143 9.74 -19.00 -0.76
CA GLY A 143 10.93 -19.37 0.02
C GLY A 143 11.59 -18.19 0.73
N GLY A 144 11.56 -17.03 0.10
CA GLY A 144 12.09 -15.77 0.64
C GLY A 144 11.09 -14.90 1.38
N ILE A 145 9.85 -15.35 1.59
CA ILE A 145 8.78 -14.52 2.16
C ILE A 145 9.10 -13.97 3.56
N PHE A 146 9.92 -14.66 4.33
CA PHE A 146 10.40 -14.22 5.63
C PHE A 146 11.13 -12.87 5.54
N PHE A 147 11.93 -12.66 4.51
CA PHE A 147 12.63 -11.38 4.28
C PHE A 147 11.66 -10.28 3.88
N ILE A 148 10.69 -10.58 3.01
CA ILE A 148 9.68 -9.61 2.57
C ILE A 148 8.82 -9.14 3.76
N VAL A 149 8.40 -10.07 4.59
CA VAL A 149 7.61 -9.77 5.80
C VAL A 149 8.44 -9.03 6.83
N ALA A 150 9.69 -9.44 7.08
CA ALA A 150 10.61 -8.78 8.01
C ALA A 150 10.93 -7.35 7.56
N TYR A 151 11.14 -7.11 6.25
CA TYR A 151 11.32 -5.77 5.69
C TYR A 151 10.13 -4.87 6.02
N ASN A 152 8.89 -5.34 5.82
CA ASN A 152 7.69 -4.56 6.08
C ASN A 152 7.50 -4.30 7.58
N LEU A 153 7.80 -5.27 8.44
CA LEU A 153 7.81 -5.12 9.89
C LEU A 153 8.79 -4.03 10.34
N LEU A 154 10.05 -4.11 9.90
CA LEU A 154 11.08 -3.12 10.24
C LEU A 154 10.71 -1.72 9.74
N SER A 155 10.23 -1.62 8.50
CA SER A 155 9.75 -0.35 7.93
C SER A 155 8.61 0.24 8.73
N SER A 156 7.68 -0.58 9.24
CA SER A 156 6.56 -0.13 10.06
C SER A 156 7.02 0.36 11.45
N ILE A 157 8.00 -0.30 12.05
CA ILE A 157 8.61 0.13 13.32
C ILE A 157 9.24 1.51 13.17
N PHE A 158 10.09 1.72 12.15
CA PHE A 158 10.72 3.01 11.92
C PHE A 158 9.71 4.12 11.64
N ARG A 159 8.69 3.86 10.82
CA ARG A 159 7.60 4.83 10.56
C ARG A 159 6.83 5.17 11.84
N GLY A 160 6.56 4.20 12.69
CA GLY A 160 5.93 4.40 13.99
C GLY A 160 6.76 5.27 14.93
N LEU A 161 8.09 5.18 14.84
CA LEU A 161 9.03 6.03 15.58
C LEU A 161 9.22 7.44 14.99
N GLY A 162 8.49 7.77 13.91
CA GLY A 162 8.62 9.05 13.23
C GLY A 162 9.84 9.15 12.29
N ASP A 163 10.45 8.02 11.94
CA ASP A 163 11.57 7.95 11.01
C ASP A 163 11.15 7.33 9.68
N SER A 164 10.92 8.17 8.67
CA SER A 164 10.62 7.74 7.30
C SER A 164 11.86 7.64 6.39
N GLN A 165 13.00 8.19 6.81
CA GLN A 165 14.23 8.17 6.04
C GLN A 165 14.86 6.78 6.03
N SER A 166 14.83 6.06 7.15
CA SER A 166 15.40 4.71 7.24
C SER A 166 14.68 3.72 6.31
N PRO A 167 13.34 3.61 6.28
CA PRO A 167 12.63 2.81 5.28
C PRO A 167 12.97 3.16 3.83
N LEU A 168 13.14 4.44 3.49
CA LEU A 168 13.58 4.86 2.16
C LEU A 168 14.96 4.29 1.81
N LEU A 169 15.91 4.32 2.76
CA LEU A 169 17.24 3.75 2.57
C LEU A 169 17.18 2.23 2.39
N PHE A 170 16.28 1.52 3.11
CA PHE A 170 16.10 0.09 2.94
C PHE A 170 15.64 -0.25 1.53
N VAL A 171 14.64 0.47 1.02
CA VAL A 171 14.14 0.29 -0.35
C VAL A 171 15.22 0.63 -1.38
N LEU A 172 16.00 1.68 -1.16
CA LEU A 172 17.08 2.06 -2.07
C LEU A 172 18.12 0.94 -2.20
N VAL A 173 18.53 0.34 -1.07
CA VAL A 173 19.43 -0.81 -1.08
C VAL A 173 18.80 -1.99 -1.81
N ALA A 174 17.52 -2.30 -1.51
CA ALA A 174 16.81 -3.37 -2.21
C ALA A 174 16.75 -3.11 -3.74
N CYS A 175 16.42 -1.89 -4.17
CA CYS A 175 16.33 -1.52 -5.57
C CYS A 175 17.68 -1.71 -6.30
N ILE A 176 18.77 -1.22 -5.72
CA ILE A 176 20.11 -1.37 -6.33
C ILE A 176 20.50 -2.85 -6.46
N VAL A 177 20.31 -3.62 -5.39
CA VAL A 177 20.65 -5.05 -5.38
C VAL A 177 19.77 -5.85 -6.34
N ASN A 178 18.48 -5.53 -6.41
CA ASN A 178 17.55 -6.18 -7.34
C ASN A 178 17.95 -5.92 -8.81
N VAL A 179 18.18 -4.66 -9.20
CA VAL A 179 18.61 -4.32 -10.57
C VAL A 179 19.92 -5.02 -10.96
N ILE A 180 20.91 -5.02 -10.06
CA ILE A 180 22.19 -5.74 -10.30
C ILE A 180 21.94 -7.25 -10.40
N GLY A 181 21.10 -7.80 -9.51
CA GLY A 181 20.73 -9.21 -9.50
C GLY A 181 20.01 -9.64 -10.78
N ASP A 182 19.03 -8.85 -11.25
CA ASP A 182 18.33 -9.12 -12.50
C ASP A 182 19.28 -9.13 -13.70
N LEU A 183 20.16 -8.13 -13.82
CA LEU A 183 21.14 -8.07 -14.89
C LEU A 183 22.13 -9.27 -14.82
N ALA A 184 22.56 -9.67 -13.64
CA ALA A 184 23.46 -10.79 -13.48
C ALA A 184 22.78 -12.15 -13.74
N LEU A 185 21.59 -12.38 -13.17
CA LEU A 185 20.93 -13.69 -13.19
C LEU A 185 20.08 -13.87 -14.46
N VAL A 186 19.39 -12.84 -14.92
CA VAL A 186 18.52 -12.94 -16.10
C VAL A 186 19.33 -12.68 -17.37
N ALA A 187 20.06 -11.56 -17.47
CA ALA A 187 20.81 -11.22 -18.68
C ALA A 187 22.14 -12.00 -18.79
N GLY A 188 22.85 -12.20 -17.65
CA GLY A 188 24.16 -12.88 -17.65
C GLY A 188 24.04 -14.40 -17.61
N LEU A 189 23.25 -14.97 -16.70
CA LEU A 189 23.12 -16.41 -16.50
C LEU A 189 21.90 -17.03 -17.20
N HIS A 190 21.07 -16.24 -17.87
CA HIS A 190 19.87 -16.68 -18.60
C HIS A 190 18.90 -17.51 -17.77
N MET A 191 18.75 -17.16 -16.46
CA MET A 191 17.87 -17.89 -15.53
C MET A 191 16.38 -17.53 -15.66
N ASP A 192 16.04 -16.62 -16.56
CA ASP A 192 14.67 -16.23 -16.90
C ASP A 192 13.86 -15.79 -15.65
N ALA A 193 12.59 -16.22 -15.48
CA ALA A 193 11.75 -15.88 -14.34
C ALA A 193 12.34 -16.30 -12.97
N ALA A 194 13.07 -17.43 -12.93
CA ALA A 194 13.73 -17.87 -11.70
C ALA A 194 14.83 -16.91 -11.27
N GLY A 195 15.58 -16.33 -12.24
CA GLY A 195 16.61 -15.32 -11.98
C GLY A 195 16.01 -14.07 -11.33
N ALA A 196 14.92 -13.54 -11.89
CA ALA A 196 14.22 -12.38 -11.34
C ALA A 196 13.68 -12.65 -9.91
N ALA A 197 13.10 -13.84 -9.66
CA ALA A 197 12.65 -14.21 -8.32
C ALA A 197 13.80 -14.27 -7.30
N ILE A 198 14.95 -14.85 -7.67
CA ILE A 198 16.13 -14.91 -6.79
C ILE A 198 16.71 -13.51 -6.55
N ALA A 199 16.76 -12.64 -7.58
CA ALA A 199 17.20 -11.26 -7.44
C ALA A 199 16.33 -10.50 -6.44
N THR A 200 14.99 -10.62 -6.56
CA THR A 200 14.02 -9.99 -5.66
C THR A 200 14.20 -10.47 -4.21
N VAL A 201 14.30 -11.78 -3.98
CA VAL A 201 14.49 -12.35 -2.63
C VAL A 201 15.83 -11.92 -2.03
N SER A 202 16.91 -11.95 -2.81
CA SER A 202 18.26 -11.55 -2.38
C SER A 202 18.29 -10.07 -2.02
N ALA A 203 17.63 -9.21 -2.81
CA ALA A 203 17.49 -7.79 -2.56
C ALA A 203 16.77 -7.51 -1.24
N GLN A 204 15.66 -8.21 -0.98
CA GLN A 204 14.93 -8.10 0.28
C GLN A 204 15.74 -8.61 1.48
N ALA A 205 16.48 -9.71 1.33
CA ALA A 205 17.34 -10.25 2.38
C ALA A 205 18.45 -9.25 2.78
N LEU A 206 19.15 -8.68 1.81
CA LEU A 206 20.20 -7.67 2.06
C LEU A 206 19.62 -6.39 2.67
N SER A 207 18.44 -5.97 2.22
CA SER A 207 17.72 -4.83 2.79
C SER A 207 17.36 -5.05 4.26
N VAL A 208 16.90 -6.25 4.62
CA VAL A 208 16.61 -6.64 6.01
C VAL A 208 17.86 -6.63 6.87
N ILE A 209 18.97 -7.20 6.38
CA ILE A 209 20.26 -7.18 7.08
C ILE A 209 20.68 -5.72 7.34
N PHE A 210 20.60 -4.86 6.33
CA PHE A 210 20.91 -3.44 6.47
C PHE A 210 20.00 -2.74 7.47
N ALA A 211 18.67 -3.03 7.43
CA ALA A 211 17.70 -2.49 8.37
C ALA A 211 17.99 -2.91 9.83
N ILE A 212 18.37 -4.16 10.06
CA ILE A 212 18.75 -4.66 11.38
C ILE A 212 20.03 -3.97 11.88
N ILE A 213 21.04 -3.81 11.01
CA ILE A 213 22.28 -3.10 11.36
C ILE A 213 21.96 -1.65 11.77
N LEU A 214 21.08 -0.97 11.03
CA LEU A 214 20.64 0.38 11.39
C LEU A 214 19.84 0.41 12.69
N LEU A 215 18.99 -0.57 12.94
CA LEU A 215 18.22 -0.68 14.17
C LEU A 215 19.14 -0.82 15.39
N ILE A 216 20.19 -1.65 15.28
CA ILE A 216 21.17 -1.86 16.38
C ILE A 216 22.05 -0.62 16.59
N LYS A 217 22.43 0.08 15.51
CA LYS A 217 23.32 1.26 15.61
C LYS A 217 22.60 2.53 16.08
N LYS A 218 21.28 2.62 15.88
CA LYS A 218 20.51 3.78 16.34
C LYS A 218 20.18 3.69 17.83
N THR A 219 20.33 4.82 18.54
CA THR A 219 19.77 4.96 19.88
C THR A 219 18.25 4.98 19.80
N LEU A 220 17.65 3.88 20.20
CA LEU A 220 16.20 3.74 20.21
C LEU A 220 15.61 4.36 21.47
N PRO A 221 14.41 4.97 21.41
CA PRO A 221 13.73 5.53 22.56
C PRO A 221 13.11 4.46 23.48
N PHE A 222 13.39 3.18 23.25
CA PHE A 222 12.87 2.04 24.01
C PHE A 222 13.91 0.92 24.09
N THR A 223 13.70 0.00 25.02
CA THR A 223 14.51 -1.22 25.18
C THR A 223 13.66 -2.44 24.84
N ILE A 224 14.27 -3.42 24.20
CA ILE A 224 13.65 -4.72 23.93
C ILE A 224 14.29 -5.75 24.87
N THR A 225 13.47 -6.44 25.63
CA THR A 225 13.90 -7.54 26.51
C THR A 225 13.52 -8.89 25.90
N ARG A 226 14.20 -9.97 26.32
CA ARG A 226 13.83 -11.33 25.88
C ARG A 226 12.38 -11.68 26.22
N HIS A 227 11.85 -11.09 27.28
CA HIS A 227 10.49 -11.30 27.73
C HIS A 227 9.43 -10.68 26.78
N ASP A 228 9.80 -9.71 25.96
CA ASP A 228 8.89 -9.08 24.98
C ASP A 228 8.62 -10.01 23.78
N PHE A 229 9.55 -10.93 23.46
CA PHE A 229 9.39 -11.91 22.39
C PHE A 229 8.45 -13.04 22.78
N ARG A 230 7.18 -12.69 23.00
CA ARG A 230 6.07 -13.62 23.26
C ARG A 230 4.76 -13.01 22.80
N PHE A 231 3.74 -13.84 22.71
CA PHE A 231 2.37 -13.34 22.50
C PHE A 231 1.93 -12.60 23.77
N ASN A 232 1.85 -11.29 23.70
CA ASN A 232 1.59 -10.41 24.83
C ASN A 232 0.30 -9.58 24.61
N THR A 233 -0.07 -8.76 25.61
CA THR A 233 -1.29 -7.93 25.58
C THR A 233 -1.34 -6.87 24.47
N GLN A 234 -0.22 -6.62 23.78
CA GLN A 234 -0.16 -5.70 22.64
C GLN A 234 -0.54 -6.39 21.34
N CYS A 235 -0.35 -7.72 21.25
CA CYS A 235 -0.65 -8.48 20.04
C CYS A 235 -2.11 -8.32 19.58
N PRO A 236 -3.14 -8.50 20.42
CA PRO A 236 -4.52 -8.28 20.00
C PRO A 236 -4.80 -6.86 19.51
N LYS A 237 -4.12 -5.86 20.06
CA LYS A 237 -4.32 -4.45 19.69
C LYS A 237 -3.86 -4.16 18.28
N PHE A 238 -2.60 -4.46 17.94
CA PHE A 238 -2.12 -4.23 16.57
C PHE A 238 -2.73 -5.20 15.57
N LEU A 239 -3.10 -6.43 15.99
CA LEU A 239 -3.82 -7.39 15.16
C LEU A 239 -5.20 -6.87 14.77
N SER A 240 -5.96 -6.33 15.71
CA SER A 240 -7.28 -5.75 15.44
C SER A 240 -7.20 -4.60 14.42
N ILE A 241 -6.20 -3.72 14.57
CA ILE A 241 -5.96 -2.63 13.63
C ILE A 241 -5.55 -3.18 12.27
N GLY A 242 -4.52 -4.03 12.26
CA GLY A 242 -3.91 -4.55 11.04
C GLY A 242 -4.85 -5.46 10.25
N LEU A 243 -5.61 -6.34 10.91
CA LEU A 243 -6.55 -7.24 10.26
C LEU A 243 -7.68 -6.47 9.56
N SER A 244 -8.21 -5.43 10.20
CA SER A 244 -9.25 -4.59 9.59
C SER A 244 -8.74 -3.94 8.29
N LEU A 245 -7.53 -3.39 8.30
CA LEU A 245 -6.93 -2.75 7.14
C LEU A 245 -6.54 -3.76 6.05
N ALA A 246 -5.99 -4.92 6.45
CA ALA A 246 -5.62 -5.98 5.52
C ALA A 246 -6.84 -6.57 4.80
N LEU A 247 -7.95 -6.79 5.53
CA LEU A 247 -9.20 -7.27 4.95
C LEU A 247 -9.79 -6.25 3.97
N GLN A 248 -9.79 -4.97 4.34
CA GLN A 248 -10.22 -3.89 3.44
C GLN A 248 -9.38 -3.89 2.16
N GLU A 249 -8.05 -3.96 2.26
CA GLU A 249 -7.15 -3.98 1.11
C GLU A 249 -7.40 -5.19 0.21
N PHE A 250 -7.49 -6.38 0.80
CA PHE A 250 -7.79 -7.61 0.06
C PHE A 250 -9.08 -7.49 -0.77
N LEU A 251 -10.16 -7.00 -0.16
CA LEU A 251 -11.44 -6.83 -0.84
C LEU A 251 -11.41 -5.70 -1.88
N THR A 252 -10.60 -4.67 -1.67
CA THR A 252 -10.36 -3.62 -2.67
C THR A 252 -9.65 -4.18 -3.89
N GLN A 253 -8.61 -5.00 -3.72
CA GLN A 253 -7.91 -5.66 -4.83
C GLN A 253 -8.84 -6.61 -5.59
N LEU A 254 -9.69 -7.35 -4.87
CA LEU A 254 -10.69 -8.22 -5.49
C LEU A 254 -11.70 -7.41 -6.35
N SER A 255 -12.05 -6.21 -5.91
CA SER A 255 -12.94 -5.32 -6.69
C SER A 255 -12.31 -4.84 -8.00
N PHE A 256 -11.01 -4.59 -8.01
CA PHE A 256 -10.30 -4.23 -9.25
C PHE A 256 -10.29 -5.40 -10.26
N LEU A 257 -10.16 -6.64 -9.78
CA LEU A 257 -10.29 -7.82 -10.63
C LEU A 257 -11.70 -7.95 -11.23
N ALA A 258 -12.74 -7.70 -10.45
CA ALA A 258 -14.11 -7.69 -10.94
C ALA A 258 -14.34 -6.57 -11.97
N LEU A 259 -13.79 -5.39 -11.74
CA LEU A 259 -13.84 -4.27 -12.70
C LEU A 259 -13.17 -4.64 -14.03
N CYS A 260 -12.01 -5.29 -13.97
CA CYS A 260 -11.32 -5.81 -15.16
C CYS A 260 -12.22 -6.78 -15.95
N ALA A 261 -12.91 -7.70 -15.26
CA ALA A 261 -13.85 -8.62 -15.89
C ALA A 261 -15.03 -7.90 -16.57
N PHE A 262 -15.52 -6.79 -16.00
CA PHE A 262 -16.59 -5.99 -16.62
C PHE A 262 -16.09 -5.28 -17.88
N VAL A 263 -14.88 -4.70 -17.85
CA VAL A 263 -14.27 -4.03 -19.00
C VAL A 263 -13.95 -5.01 -20.12
N ASN A 264 -13.52 -6.23 -19.81
CA ASN A 264 -13.21 -7.26 -20.82
C ASN A 264 -14.40 -7.60 -21.72
N ARG A 265 -15.64 -7.37 -21.26
CA ARG A 265 -16.85 -7.54 -22.09
C ARG A 265 -16.96 -6.52 -23.22
N LEU A 266 -16.28 -5.37 -23.12
CA LEU A 266 -16.28 -4.32 -24.14
C LEU A 266 -15.32 -4.60 -25.30
N GLY A 267 -14.55 -5.70 -25.22
CA GLY A 267 -13.65 -6.13 -26.28
C GLY A 267 -12.17 -5.91 -25.97
N LEU A 268 -11.33 -6.38 -26.89
CA LEU A 268 -9.87 -6.46 -26.69
C LEU A 268 -9.22 -5.07 -26.53
N GLU A 269 -9.60 -4.12 -27.36
CA GLU A 269 -9.05 -2.75 -27.35
C GLU A 269 -9.38 -2.02 -26.04
N ALA A 270 -10.63 -2.17 -25.56
CA ALA A 270 -11.08 -1.61 -24.29
C ALA A 270 -10.34 -2.23 -23.12
N SER A 271 -10.18 -3.56 -23.11
CA SER A 271 -9.41 -4.30 -22.09
C SER A 271 -7.95 -3.85 -22.06
N SER A 272 -7.31 -3.73 -23.21
CA SER A 272 -5.92 -3.27 -23.33
C SER A 272 -5.77 -1.82 -22.87
N GLY A 273 -6.69 -0.94 -23.28
CA GLY A 273 -6.72 0.46 -22.85
C GLY A 273 -6.90 0.61 -21.35
N TYR A 274 -7.81 -0.16 -20.74
CA TYR A 274 -7.97 -0.21 -19.29
C TYR A 274 -6.71 -0.68 -18.57
N GLY A 275 -6.02 -1.69 -19.10
CA GLY A 275 -4.75 -2.17 -18.55
C GLY A 275 -3.67 -1.09 -18.52
N VAL A 276 -3.58 -0.25 -19.57
CA VAL A 276 -2.68 0.91 -19.62
C VAL A 276 -3.13 1.97 -18.61
N ALA A 277 -4.42 2.30 -18.56
CA ALA A 277 -4.96 3.26 -17.62
C ALA A 277 -4.69 2.86 -16.16
N CYS A 278 -4.84 1.58 -15.80
CA CYS A 278 -4.53 1.08 -14.46
C CYS A 278 -3.08 1.32 -14.03
N LYS A 279 -2.11 1.24 -14.95
CA LYS A 279 -0.70 1.57 -14.64
C LYS A 279 -0.54 3.04 -14.27
N ILE A 280 -1.18 3.94 -15.03
CA ILE A 280 -1.16 5.38 -14.75
C ILE A 280 -1.85 5.69 -13.42
N VAL A 281 -3.01 5.08 -13.17
CA VAL A 281 -3.75 5.20 -11.91
C VAL A 281 -2.90 4.75 -10.72
N ASN A 282 -2.22 3.62 -10.82
CA ASN A 282 -1.36 3.13 -9.74
C ASN A 282 -0.26 4.13 -9.38
N PHE A 283 0.39 4.77 -10.37
CA PHE A 283 1.36 5.83 -10.11
C PHE A 283 0.71 7.08 -9.46
N ALA A 284 -0.46 7.49 -9.95
CA ALA A 284 -1.20 8.62 -9.39
C ALA A 284 -1.59 8.40 -7.91
N MET A 285 -1.87 7.14 -7.52
CA MET A 285 -2.26 6.75 -6.15
C MET A 285 -1.10 6.71 -5.15
N LEU A 286 0.16 6.78 -5.59
CA LEU A 286 1.31 6.77 -4.67
C LEU A 286 1.32 7.97 -3.71
N VAL A 287 0.95 9.15 -4.20
CA VAL A 287 0.93 10.38 -3.37
C VAL A 287 -0.16 10.33 -2.30
N PRO A 288 -1.44 10.06 -2.62
CA PRO A 288 -2.47 9.84 -1.59
C PRO A 288 -2.10 8.76 -0.58
N SER A 289 -1.50 7.65 -1.03
CA SER A 289 -1.06 6.55 -0.16
C SER A 289 0.05 6.98 0.81
N ALA A 290 1.03 7.74 0.33
CA ALA A 290 2.09 8.30 1.18
C ALA A 290 1.52 9.28 2.22
N LEU A 291 0.56 10.11 1.81
CA LEU A 291 -0.12 11.05 2.70
C LEU A 291 -0.91 10.31 3.78
N MET A 292 -1.71 9.31 3.42
CA MET A 292 -2.48 8.48 4.35
C MET A 292 -1.59 7.83 5.41
N GLN A 293 -0.50 7.17 5.00
CA GLN A 293 0.44 6.51 5.90
C GLN A 293 1.12 7.51 6.84
N SER A 294 1.51 8.66 6.31
CA SER A 294 2.16 9.72 7.07
C SER A 294 1.21 10.33 8.11
N MET A 295 -0.03 10.59 7.70
CA MET A 295 -1.04 11.11 8.59
C MET A 295 -1.40 10.15 9.72
N ALA A 296 -1.49 8.84 9.44
CA ALA A 296 -1.78 7.85 10.45
C ALA A 296 -0.73 7.86 11.58
N SER A 297 0.55 7.91 11.25
CA SER A 297 1.64 8.03 12.22
C SER A 297 1.61 9.37 12.97
N PHE A 298 1.48 10.48 12.23
CA PHE A 298 1.46 11.83 12.78
C PHE A 298 0.29 12.06 13.76
N VAL A 299 -0.91 11.67 13.36
CA VAL A 299 -2.13 11.79 14.16
C VAL A 299 -2.04 10.89 15.40
N SER A 300 -1.59 9.64 15.25
CA SER A 300 -1.49 8.70 16.37
C SER A 300 -0.55 9.20 17.45
N GLN A 301 0.61 9.77 17.09
CA GLN A 301 1.54 10.36 18.04
C GLN A 301 0.94 11.56 18.78
N ASN A 302 0.21 12.43 18.08
CA ASN A 302 -0.46 13.58 18.68
C ASN A 302 -1.60 13.18 19.62
N VAL A 303 -2.38 12.16 19.24
CA VAL A 303 -3.44 11.60 20.08
C VAL A 303 -2.85 10.97 21.35
N GLY A 304 -1.75 10.20 21.21
CA GLY A 304 -1.03 9.63 22.35
C GLY A 304 -0.50 10.70 23.31
N ALA A 305 -0.07 11.85 22.77
CA ALA A 305 0.38 12.99 23.56
C ALA A 305 -0.76 13.85 24.15
N GLY A 306 -2.03 13.46 24.00
CA GLY A 306 -3.19 14.24 24.43
C GLY A 306 -3.47 15.50 23.60
N LYS A 307 -2.77 15.71 22.46
CA LYS A 307 -2.88 16.91 21.60
C LYS A 307 -3.96 16.75 20.53
N VAL A 308 -5.20 16.47 20.96
CA VAL A 308 -6.34 16.19 20.06
C VAL A 308 -6.61 17.35 19.10
N LYS A 309 -6.50 18.60 19.54
CA LYS A 309 -6.67 19.78 18.65
C LYS A 309 -5.63 19.76 17.52
N ARG A 310 -4.39 19.41 17.83
CA ARG A 310 -3.31 19.32 16.85
C ARG A 310 -3.54 18.17 15.86
N ALA A 311 -4.00 17.01 16.35
CA ALA A 311 -4.42 15.90 15.50
C ALA A 311 -5.53 16.30 14.51
N ARG A 312 -6.51 17.10 14.98
CA ARG A 312 -7.58 17.64 14.12
C ARG A 312 -7.05 18.63 13.08
N HIS A 313 -6.16 19.54 13.47
CA HIS A 313 -5.52 20.45 12.51
C HIS A 313 -4.70 19.68 11.45
N THR A 314 -4.12 18.54 11.81
CA THR A 314 -3.40 17.67 10.86
C THR A 314 -4.33 17.15 9.77
N LEU A 315 -5.61 16.82 10.09
CA LEU A 315 -6.59 16.40 9.09
C LEU A 315 -6.78 17.50 8.01
N PHE A 316 -7.05 18.73 8.43
CA PHE A 316 -7.27 19.83 7.48
C PHE A 316 -6.01 20.19 6.70
N THR A 317 -4.85 20.12 7.34
CA THR A 317 -3.55 20.32 6.66
C THR A 317 -3.31 19.23 5.61
N GLY A 318 -3.61 17.96 5.95
CA GLY A 318 -3.49 16.84 5.03
C GLY A 318 -4.43 16.97 3.83
N ILE A 319 -5.70 17.34 4.06
CA ILE A 319 -6.66 17.62 2.99
C ILE A 319 -6.14 18.74 2.08
N GLY A 320 -5.62 19.83 2.64
CA GLY A 320 -5.07 20.95 1.85
C GLY A 320 -3.90 20.52 0.97
N VAL A 321 -2.92 19.79 1.54
CA VAL A 321 -1.78 19.24 0.77
C VAL A 321 -2.25 18.29 -0.31
N GLY A 322 -3.16 17.36 0.06
CA GLY A 322 -3.70 16.39 -0.86
C GLY A 322 -4.47 17.02 -2.03
N LEU A 323 -5.31 18.03 -1.75
CA LEU A 323 -6.04 18.77 -2.79
C LEU A 323 -5.10 19.50 -3.76
N CYS A 324 -4.04 20.15 -3.26
CA CYS A 324 -3.06 20.80 -4.14
C CYS A 324 -2.45 19.78 -5.13
N VAL A 325 -2.02 18.62 -4.65
CA VAL A 325 -1.44 17.58 -5.51
C VAL A 325 -2.52 16.93 -6.38
N GLY A 326 -3.70 16.66 -5.82
CA GLY A 326 -4.83 16.08 -6.54
C GLY A 326 -5.27 16.93 -7.73
N CYS A 327 -5.32 18.27 -7.58
CA CYS A 327 -5.62 19.21 -8.67
C CYS A 327 -4.54 19.18 -9.77
N ILE A 328 -3.26 19.06 -9.41
CA ILE A 328 -2.17 18.93 -10.38
C ILE A 328 -2.34 17.62 -11.18
N VAL A 329 -2.54 16.50 -10.50
CA VAL A 329 -2.72 15.18 -11.14
C VAL A 329 -3.98 15.16 -12.00
N PHE A 330 -5.10 15.71 -11.50
CA PHE A 330 -6.34 15.88 -12.26
C PHE A 330 -6.10 16.62 -13.58
N THR A 331 -5.42 17.77 -13.51
CA THR A 331 -5.13 18.58 -14.69
C THR A 331 -4.23 17.85 -15.68
N LEU A 332 -3.20 17.17 -15.20
CA LEU A 332 -2.31 16.35 -16.03
C LEU A 332 -3.04 15.20 -16.72
N VAL A 333 -3.85 14.45 -15.98
CA VAL A 333 -4.62 13.32 -16.51
C VAL A 333 -5.67 13.79 -17.53
N LEU A 334 -6.37 14.88 -17.23
CA LEU A 334 -7.42 15.40 -18.10
C LEU A 334 -6.88 16.01 -19.40
N LEU A 335 -5.73 16.75 -19.33
CA LEU A 335 -5.18 17.47 -20.48
C LEU A 335 -4.15 16.67 -21.29
N LYS A 336 -3.49 15.68 -20.68
CA LYS A 336 -2.36 14.93 -21.23
C LYS A 336 -2.44 13.42 -21.00
N GLY A 337 -3.64 12.90 -20.72
CA GLY A 337 -3.85 11.46 -20.48
C GLY A 337 -3.52 10.60 -21.70
N ASP A 338 -3.71 11.13 -22.91
CA ASP A 338 -3.29 10.54 -24.18
C ASP A 338 -1.76 10.38 -24.26
N VAL A 339 -1.02 11.44 -23.92
CA VAL A 339 0.45 11.43 -23.89
C VAL A 339 0.94 10.45 -22.83
N LEU A 340 0.32 10.45 -21.63
CA LEU A 340 0.67 9.51 -20.56
C LEU A 340 0.44 8.07 -20.99
N SER A 341 -0.66 7.80 -21.70
CA SER A 341 -0.98 6.48 -22.25
C SER A 341 0.01 6.07 -23.36
N GLY A 342 0.49 7.03 -24.15
CA GLY A 342 1.49 6.83 -25.20
C GLY A 342 2.86 6.36 -24.68
N PHE A 343 3.19 6.56 -23.41
CA PHE A 343 4.40 5.96 -22.80
C PHE A 343 4.30 4.44 -22.64
N PHE A 344 3.08 3.88 -22.61
CA PHE A 344 2.84 2.46 -22.36
C PHE A 344 2.36 1.69 -23.59
N SER A 345 1.87 2.38 -24.62
CA SER A 345 1.39 1.77 -25.87
C SER A 345 1.66 2.67 -27.07
N THR A 346 1.91 2.05 -28.23
CA THR A 346 2.02 2.74 -29.53
C THR A 346 0.74 2.59 -30.36
N ASP A 347 -0.20 1.76 -29.94
CA ASP A 347 -1.48 1.53 -30.61
C ASP A 347 -2.46 2.67 -30.31
N ALA A 348 -2.91 3.36 -31.36
CA ALA A 348 -3.79 4.52 -31.24
C ALA A 348 -5.15 4.18 -30.60
N ALA A 349 -5.70 2.99 -30.87
CA ALA A 349 -6.98 2.55 -30.29
C ALA A 349 -6.81 2.27 -28.79
N VAL A 350 -5.72 1.64 -28.38
CA VAL A 350 -5.38 1.38 -26.97
C VAL A 350 -5.17 2.70 -26.22
N ILE A 351 -4.43 3.65 -26.81
CA ILE A 351 -4.20 4.98 -26.24
C ILE A 351 -5.54 5.72 -26.03
N GLN A 352 -6.41 5.71 -27.06
CA GLN A 352 -7.70 6.37 -26.98
C GLN A 352 -8.59 5.76 -25.89
N ASN A 353 -8.70 4.42 -25.83
CA ASN A 353 -9.47 3.72 -24.82
C ASN A 353 -8.91 3.98 -23.39
N SER A 354 -7.59 4.00 -23.23
CA SER A 354 -6.95 4.36 -21.96
C SER A 354 -7.32 5.79 -21.56
N TYR A 355 -7.23 6.73 -22.48
CA TYR A 355 -7.55 8.12 -22.20
C TYR A 355 -9.04 8.31 -21.89
N ASP A 356 -9.93 7.58 -22.54
CA ASP A 356 -11.37 7.62 -22.26
C ASP A 356 -11.68 7.12 -20.85
N TYR A 357 -11.02 6.07 -20.37
CA TYR A 357 -11.12 5.65 -18.97
C TYR A 357 -10.58 6.73 -18.02
N LEU A 358 -9.41 7.29 -18.33
CA LEU A 358 -8.75 8.30 -17.52
C LEU A 358 -9.57 9.60 -17.39
N LYS A 359 -10.32 10.00 -18.43
CA LYS A 359 -11.27 11.14 -18.35
C LYS A 359 -12.34 10.91 -17.28
N GLY A 360 -12.95 9.71 -17.26
CA GLY A 360 -13.92 9.35 -16.24
C GLY A 360 -13.31 9.26 -14.84
N PHE A 361 -12.08 8.76 -14.77
CA PHE A 361 -11.34 8.59 -13.52
C PHE A 361 -10.71 9.90 -13.00
N ALA A 362 -10.51 10.91 -13.84
CA ALA A 362 -9.71 12.10 -13.49
C ALA A 362 -10.13 12.75 -12.16
N LEU A 363 -11.43 12.90 -11.91
CA LEU A 363 -11.98 13.47 -10.67
C LEU A 363 -11.56 12.70 -9.43
N GLU A 364 -11.29 11.39 -9.55
CA GLU A 364 -10.80 10.54 -8.46
C GLU A 364 -9.52 11.10 -7.83
N SER A 365 -8.63 11.69 -8.64
CA SER A 365 -7.37 12.28 -8.13
C SER A 365 -7.60 13.38 -7.10
N ILE A 366 -8.69 14.13 -7.19
CA ILE A 366 -9.05 15.18 -6.24
C ILE A 366 -9.75 14.56 -5.03
N VAL A 367 -10.80 13.76 -5.26
CA VAL A 367 -11.62 13.24 -4.15
C VAL A 367 -10.87 12.22 -3.30
N THR A 368 -9.99 11.40 -3.89
CA THR A 368 -9.13 10.47 -3.16
C THR A 368 -8.19 11.19 -2.18
N ALA A 369 -7.72 12.38 -2.52
CA ALA A 369 -6.88 13.17 -1.61
C ALA A 369 -7.62 13.50 -0.29
N VAL A 370 -8.90 13.82 -0.37
CA VAL A 370 -9.75 14.06 0.80
C VAL A 370 -10.00 12.75 1.55
N LEU A 371 -10.43 11.71 0.83
CA LEU A 371 -10.73 10.40 1.42
C LEU A 371 -9.53 9.83 2.17
N PHE A 372 -8.34 9.78 1.55
CA PHE A 372 -7.14 9.19 2.14
C PHE A 372 -6.62 10.01 3.32
N SER A 373 -6.80 11.33 3.32
CA SER A 373 -6.53 12.16 4.48
C SER A 373 -7.46 11.80 5.65
N MET A 374 -8.75 11.58 5.39
CA MET A 374 -9.69 11.14 6.43
C MET A 374 -9.38 9.72 6.93
N ILE A 375 -9.05 8.80 6.03
CA ILE A 375 -8.63 7.44 6.39
C ILE A 375 -7.37 7.49 7.27
N GLY A 376 -6.35 8.26 6.89
CA GLY A 376 -5.13 8.43 7.70
C GLY A 376 -5.43 9.02 9.08
N TYR A 377 -6.35 9.98 9.16
CA TYR A 377 -6.81 10.55 10.43
C TYR A 377 -7.52 9.52 11.31
N PHE A 378 -8.46 8.74 10.75
CA PHE A 378 -9.18 7.71 11.50
C PHE A 378 -8.25 6.57 11.93
N ASN A 379 -7.34 6.12 11.07
CA ASN A 379 -6.33 5.12 11.41
C ASN A 379 -5.47 5.59 12.59
N GLY A 380 -5.00 6.84 12.56
CA GLY A 380 -4.23 7.43 13.67
C GLY A 380 -5.03 7.56 14.97
N ASN A 381 -6.35 7.67 14.89
CA ASN A 381 -7.26 7.66 16.04
C ASN A 381 -7.73 6.26 16.45
N ASN A 382 -7.17 5.20 15.86
CA ASN A 382 -7.57 3.81 16.12
C ASN A 382 -9.03 3.47 15.73
N GLN A 383 -9.60 4.20 14.74
CA GLN A 383 -10.93 3.95 14.21
C GLN A 383 -10.90 3.07 12.94
N THR A 384 -10.03 2.06 12.94
CA THR A 384 -9.77 1.22 11.76
C THR A 384 -10.95 0.32 11.39
N LEU A 385 -11.75 -0.09 12.37
CA LEU A 385 -12.99 -0.83 12.10
C LEU A 385 -13.98 0.01 11.29
N TRP A 386 -14.09 1.32 11.61
CA TRP A 386 -14.89 2.25 10.81
C TRP A 386 -14.33 2.37 9.39
N VAL A 387 -13.01 2.56 9.27
CA VAL A 387 -12.32 2.65 7.96
C VAL A 387 -12.61 1.42 7.11
N MET A 388 -12.51 0.23 7.69
CA MET A 388 -12.88 -1.02 7.03
C MET A 388 -14.35 -1.02 6.60
N THR A 389 -15.26 -0.72 7.50
CA THR A 389 -16.71 -0.72 7.21
C THR A 389 -17.04 0.26 6.09
N GLN A 390 -16.53 1.49 6.15
CA GLN A 390 -16.71 2.50 5.12
C GLN A 390 -16.13 2.04 3.77
N GLY A 391 -14.93 1.46 3.77
CA GLY A 391 -14.28 0.93 2.56
C GLY A 391 -15.08 -0.22 1.92
N LEU A 392 -15.66 -1.11 2.72
CA LEU A 392 -16.54 -2.19 2.24
C LEU A 392 -17.82 -1.64 1.61
N ILE A 393 -18.48 -0.69 2.26
CA ILE A 393 -19.67 -0.03 1.71
C ILE A 393 -19.32 0.64 0.38
N GLN A 394 -18.28 1.45 0.36
CA GLN A 394 -17.83 2.17 -0.83
C GLN A 394 -17.52 1.22 -1.98
N THR A 395 -16.82 0.12 -1.72
CA THR A 395 -16.33 -0.79 -2.75
C THR A 395 -17.40 -1.76 -3.22
N LEU A 396 -18.05 -2.48 -2.29
CA LEU A 396 -18.97 -3.57 -2.62
C LEU A 396 -20.38 -3.08 -2.91
N LEU A 397 -20.85 -2.03 -2.24
CA LEU A 397 -22.23 -1.54 -2.39
C LEU A 397 -22.36 -0.36 -3.37
N VAL A 398 -21.26 0.34 -3.69
CA VAL A 398 -21.31 1.49 -4.60
C VAL A 398 -20.47 1.25 -5.84
N ARG A 399 -19.14 1.08 -5.71
CA ARG A 399 -18.23 0.98 -6.87
C ARG A 399 -18.55 -0.19 -7.79
N LEU A 400 -18.66 -1.40 -7.25
CA LEU A 400 -18.92 -2.59 -8.06
C LEU A 400 -20.28 -2.59 -8.72
N PRO A 401 -21.41 -2.33 -8.02
CA PRO A 401 -22.71 -2.27 -8.66
C PRO A 401 -22.80 -1.17 -9.72
N LEU A 402 -22.23 0.00 -9.47
CA LEU A 402 -22.25 1.12 -10.41
C LEU A 402 -21.42 0.80 -11.66
N ALA A 403 -20.20 0.25 -11.51
CA ALA A 403 -19.37 -0.16 -12.63
C ALA A 403 -20.03 -1.28 -13.46
N TYR A 404 -20.64 -2.27 -12.79
CA TYR A 404 -21.41 -3.32 -13.47
C TYR A 404 -22.57 -2.73 -14.26
N PHE A 405 -23.40 -1.89 -13.63
CA PHE A 405 -24.54 -1.24 -14.28
C PHE A 405 -24.09 -0.43 -15.50
N MET A 406 -23.02 0.35 -15.39
CA MET A 406 -22.46 1.12 -16.52
C MET A 406 -21.88 0.24 -17.63
N SER A 407 -21.42 -0.97 -17.31
CA SER A 407 -20.86 -1.91 -18.28
C SER A 407 -21.88 -2.66 -19.13
N ILE A 408 -23.14 -2.75 -18.67
CA ILE A 408 -24.22 -3.49 -19.37
C ILE A 408 -25.15 -2.59 -20.18
N GLN A 409 -24.96 -1.26 -20.14
CA GLN A 409 -25.78 -0.34 -20.91
C GLN A 409 -25.49 -0.45 -22.42
N PRO A 410 -26.45 -0.16 -23.30
CA PRO A 410 -26.23 -0.20 -24.75
C PRO A 410 -25.14 0.74 -25.25
N ASP A 411 -24.92 1.86 -24.53
CA ASP A 411 -23.90 2.87 -24.77
C ASP A 411 -22.74 2.81 -23.76
N ALA A 412 -22.41 1.60 -23.28
CA ALA A 412 -21.31 1.38 -22.36
C ALA A 412 -20.00 1.93 -22.92
N SER A 413 -19.28 2.69 -22.10
CA SER A 413 -17.99 3.27 -22.46
C SER A 413 -17.03 3.25 -21.27
N LEU A 414 -15.73 3.27 -21.57
CA LEU A 414 -14.69 3.31 -20.52
C LEU A 414 -14.78 4.58 -19.68
N THR A 415 -15.19 5.72 -20.26
CA THR A 415 -15.42 6.96 -19.51
C THR A 415 -16.52 6.79 -18.44
N LYS A 416 -17.64 6.14 -18.80
CA LYS A 416 -18.73 5.88 -17.83
C LYS A 416 -18.26 4.94 -16.73
N ILE A 417 -17.59 3.84 -17.08
CA ILE A 417 -17.05 2.89 -16.10
C ILE A 417 -16.02 3.58 -15.20
N GLY A 418 -15.19 4.46 -15.75
CA GLY A 418 -14.22 5.25 -14.99
C GLY A 418 -14.85 6.17 -13.95
N LEU A 419 -16.07 6.66 -14.17
CA LEU A 419 -16.82 7.48 -13.19
C LEU A 419 -17.26 6.70 -11.95
N ALA A 420 -17.30 5.38 -11.99
CA ALA A 420 -17.67 4.57 -10.83
C ALA A 420 -16.70 4.78 -9.63
N ALA A 421 -15.43 5.07 -9.90
CA ALA A 421 -14.44 5.34 -8.85
C ALA A 421 -14.76 6.65 -8.12
N PRO A 422 -14.76 7.84 -8.76
CA PRO A 422 -14.99 9.10 -8.04
C PRO A 422 -16.38 9.18 -7.39
N VAL A 423 -17.42 8.61 -7.99
CA VAL A 423 -18.74 8.56 -7.37
C VAL A 423 -18.70 7.74 -6.07
N SER A 424 -18.08 6.57 -6.09
CA SER A 424 -17.95 5.74 -4.88
C SER A 424 -17.11 6.43 -3.81
N THR A 425 -16.06 7.15 -4.19
CA THR A 425 -15.18 7.89 -3.28
C THR A 425 -15.91 9.08 -2.65
N ILE A 426 -16.76 9.78 -3.39
CA ILE A 426 -17.62 10.84 -2.83
C ILE A 426 -18.57 10.27 -1.77
N VAL A 427 -19.19 9.11 -2.03
CA VAL A 427 -20.02 8.43 -1.01
C VAL A 427 -19.18 8.08 0.22
N GLY A 428 -17.96 7.57 0.04
CA GLY A 428 -17.03 7.31 1.13
C GLY A 428 -16.70 8.55 1.96
N ILE A 429 -16.49 9.70 1.31
CA ILE A 429 -16.26 10.98 1.98
C ILE A 429 -17.47 11.41 2.79
N VAL A 430 -18.68 11.31 2.23
CA VAL A 430 -19.92 11.65 2.93
C VAL A 430 -20.11 10.78 4.18
N LEU A 431 -19.88 9.48 4.07
CA LEU A 431 -19.91 8.57 5.22
C LEU A 431 -18.87 8.95 6.28
N ASN A 432 -17.66 9.29 5.86
CA ASN A 432 -16.59 9.71 6.76
C ASN A 432 -16.89 11.05 7.45
N ILE A 433 -17.49 12.01 6.76
CA ILE A 433 -17.92 13.28 7.36
C ILE A 433 -19.00 13.01 8.41
N GLY A 434 -20.01 12.19 8.08
CA GLY A 434 -21.07 11.80 9.02
C GLY A 434 -20.49 11.14 10.27
N TYR A 435 -19.58 10.20 10.10
CA TYR A 435 -18.91 9.53 11.22
C TYR A 435 -18.03 10.48 12.04
N TYR A 436 -17.31 11.39 11.38
CA TYR A 436 -16.48 12.40 12.03
C TYR A 436 -17.32 13.28 12.96
N ILE A 437 -18.48 13.75 12.50
CA ILE A 437 -19.40 14.56 13.30
C ILE A 437 -19.95 13.76 14.48
N TYR A 438 -20.42 12.53 14.24
CA TYR A 438 -20.92 11.63 15.28
C TYR A 438 -19.85 11.36 16.35
N TRP A 439 -18.67 10.94 15.93
CA TRP A 439 -17.58 10.54 16.82
C TRP A 439 -17.03 11.73 17.63
N THR A 440 -16.90 12.91 17.03
CA THR A 440 -16.46 14.12 17.75
C THR A 440 -17.47 14.60 18.78
N ARG A 441 -18.77 14.48 18.49
CA ARG A 441 -19.82 14.78 19.48
C ARG A 441 -19.79 13.81 20.65
N LYS A 442 -19.61 12.52 20.39
CA LYS A 442 -19.51 11.50 21.44
C LYS A 442 -18.31 11.75 22.37
N GLN A 443 -17.19 12.23 21.84
CA GLN A 443 -16.03 12.60 22.66
C GLN A 443 -16.25 13.84 23.53
N GLN A 444 -17.10 14.77 23.11
CA GLN A 444 -17.43 15.97 23.89
C GLN A 444 -18.45 15.71 25.00
N HIS A 445 -19.30 14.70 24.82
CA HIS A 445 -20.33 14.29 25.77
C HIS A 445 -20.20 12.78 26.04
N PRO A 446 -19.20 12.33 26.85
CA PRO A 446 -19.11 10.92 27.20
C PRO A 446 -20.39 10.49 27.93
N PRO A 447 -20.93 9.29 27.64
CA PRO A 447 -22.09 8.77 28.38
C PRO A 447 -21.74 8.67 29.88
N VAL A 448 -22.71 9.02 30.73
CA VAL A 448 -22.55 9.12 32.19
C VAL A 448 -22.14 7.78 32.84
N GLU A 449 -22.29 6.65 32.13
CA GLU A 449 -21.96 5.30 32.60
C GLU A 449 -20.45 4.93 32.58
N GLU A 450 -19.59 5.74 31.97
CA GLU A 450 -18.13 5.48 31.96
C GLU A 450 -17.36 6.23 33.09
N ILE A 451 -18.06 6.83 34.04
CA ILE A 451 -17.45 7.63 35.13
C ILE A 451 -17.49 6.87 36.50
N ILE A 452 -17.84 5.58 36.53
CA ILE A 452 -17.82 4.77 37.76
C ILE A 452 -16.72 3.73 37.69
#